data_3fb7a3c1c98925051ab3a1043ba5f21a
#
_entry.id   3fb7a3c1c98925051ab3a1043ba5f21a
#
_cell.length_a   1.000
_cell.length_b   1.000
_cell.length_c   1.000
_cell.angle_alpha   90.00
_cell.angle_beta   90.00
_cell.angle_gamma   90.00
#
_symmetry.space_group_name_H-M   'P 1'
#
loop_
_entity.id
_entity.type
_entity.pdbx_description
1 polymer ?
#
loop_
_entity_poly.entity_id
_entity_poly.type
_entity_poly.pdbx_seq_one_letter_code
_entity_poly.pdbx_strand_id
1 'polypeptide(L)'
;LHGFSPVEQSRLRGQAEFAESIVYRDVDFSECKRIVEIGSGVGAQTAILLRRFPRLFVTCVEASDAQIAAATAHLESLPYAKGRYEICKMDAQHLDFEGADFDGAFLCWILEHVKDPGRVLSETRRVLRPGAQVVVNEVMNSSFFLEPYSPAIWRYWMAFNNYQHDNAGDPFIGAKLGNLLLQQGYRNIDTRVKILHYDNRQPNRRREAIRYWKELLHSAKDQLLQAKSIEDDLVKSMDEEFRQVEAAPNAVFFYAFVQAAAQVG
;
A
#
# COMPACT_ATOMS: atom_id res chain seq x y z
N LEU A 1 1.45 -3.80 -11.80
CA LEU A 1 0.83 -5.10 -11.68
C LEU A 1 -0.69 -4.99 -11.67
N HIS A 2 -1.24 -4.06 -10.94
CA HIS A 2 -2.67 -3.80 -10.85
C HIS A 2 -3.05 -2.77 -11.93
N GLY A 3 -4.12 -3.01 -12.68
CA GLY A 3 -4.60 -2.04 -13.68
C GLY A 3 -5.21 -0.79 -13.04
N PHE A 4 -5.77 0.09 -13.90
CA PHE A 4 -6.45 1.32 -13.48
C PHE A 4 -7.97 1.25 -13.73
N SER A 5 -8.53 0.04 -13.75
CA SER A 5 -9.97 -0.16 -13.96
C SER A 5 -10.80 0.37 -12.78
N PRO A 6 -12.09 0.72 -12.99
CA PRO A 6 -12.98 1.11 -11.88
C PRO A 6 -13.10 0.04 -10.79
N VAL A 7 -13.00 -1.24 -11.16
CA VAL A 7 -13.01 -2.36 -10.21
C VAL A 7 -11.78 -2.31 -9.31
N GLU A 8 -10.60 -2.11 -9.91
CA GLU A 8 -9.35 -1.98 -9.16
C GLU A 8 -9.34 -0.74 -8.27
N GLN A 9 -9.82 0.39 -8.79
CA GLN A 9 -9.95 1.63 -8.00
C GLN A 9 -10.87 1.44 -6.78
N SER A 10 -11.95 0.68 -6.92
CA SER A 10 -12.84 0.32 -5.80
C SER A 10 -12.13 -0.60 -4.80
N ARG A 11 -11.37 -1.59 -5.29
CA ARG A 11 -10.58 -2.49 -4.45
C ARG A 11 -9.56 -1.73 -3.61
N LEU A 12 -8.85 -0.75 -4.20
CA LEU A 12 -7.87 0.08 -3.48
C LEU A 12 -8.50 0.89 -2.34
N ARG A 13 -9.72 1.42 -2.53
CA ARG A 13 -10.45 2.08 -1.43
C ARG A 13 -10.83 1.08 -0.33
N GLY A 14 -11.37 -0.08 -0.69
CA GLY A 14 -11.68 -1.13 0.28
C GLY A 14 -10.44 -1.62 1.04
N GLN A 15 -9.28 -1.71 0.37
CA GLN A 15 -7.99 -2.04 0.99
C GLN A 15 -7.62 -1.02 2.08
N ALA A 16 -7.71 0.25 1.77
CA ALA A 16 -7.38 1.31 2.72
C ALA A 16 -8.26 1.26 3.96
N GLU A 17 -9.58 1.07 3.79
CA GLU A 17 -10.54 0.92 4.89
C GLU A 17 -10.25 -0.33 5.73
N PHE A 18 -10.02 -1.48 5.09
CA PHE A 18 -9.71 -2.74 5.75
C PHE A 18 -8.46 -2.64 6.62
N ALA A 19 -7.40 -2.00 6.11
CA ALA A 19 -6.11 -1.90 6.77
C ALA A 19 -5.98 -0.68 7.71
N GLU A 20 -6.94 0.26 7.70
CA GLU A 20 -6.83 1.54 8.41
C GLU A 20 -6.41 1.39 9.87
N SER A 21 -7.09 0.53 10.63
CA SER A 21 -6.85 0.39 12.07
C SER A 21 -5.43 -0.08 12.41
N ILE A 22 -4.76 -0.73 11.47
CA ILE A 22 -3.41 -1.27 11.65
C ILE A 22 -2.36 -0.31 11.09
N VAL A 23 -2.59 0.24 9.90
CA VAL A 23 -1.71 1.22 9.26
C VAL A 23 -1.56 2.47 10.14
N TYR A 24 -2.67 2.98 10.65
CA TYR A 24 -2.68 4.26 11.38
C TYR A 24 -2.54 4.14 12.91
N ARG A 25 -2.28 2.94 13.44
CA ARG A 25 -2.16 2.74 14.90
C ARG A 25 -1.07 3.62 15.53
N ASP A 26 0.05 3.75 14.84
CA ASP A 26 1.24 4.45 15.32
C ASP A 26 1.61 5.65 14.42
N VAL A 27 0.67 6.13 13.61
CA VAL A 27 0.84 7.32 12.75
C VAL A 27 0.25 8.53 13.46
N ASP A 28 1.08 9.55 13.66
CA ASP A 28 0.65 10.82 14.21
C ASP A 28 1.21 12.01 13.40
N PHE A 29 0.31 12.75 12.75
CA PHE A 29 0.58 13.99 12.04
C PHE A 29 -0.17 15.18 12.69
N SER A 30 -0.55 15.07 13.97
CA SER A 30 -1.35 16.10 14.67
C SER A 30 -0.66 17.47 14.73
N GLU A 31 0.67 17.48 14.80
CA GLU A 31 1.49 18.70 14.82
C GLU A 31 1.90 19.19 13.42
N CYS A 32 1.69 18.39 12.37
CA CYS A 32 1.98 18.76 11.00
C CYS A 32 0.87 19.68 10.46
N LYS A 33 1.26 20.69 9.68
CA LYS A 33 0.34 21.56 8.93
C LYS A 33 0.19 21.09 7.49
N ARG A 34 1.30 20.70 6.87
CA ARG A 34 1.33 20.28 5.46
C ARG A 34 2.25 19.07 5.27
N ILE A 35 1.70 17.99 4.77
CA ILE A 35 2.49 16.81 4.40
C ILE A 35 2.38 16.52 2.90
N VAL A 36 3.36 15.77 2.39
CA VAL A 36 3.28 15.19 1.05
C VAL A 36 2.92 13.70 1.15
N GLU A 37 1.94 13.26 0.38
CA GLU A 37 1.62 11.86 0.16
C GLU A 37 2.18 11.43 -1.19
N ILE A 38 3.12 10.49 -1.19
CA ILE A 38 3.79 9.98 -2.39
C ILE A 38 3.08 8.73 -2.87
N GLY A 39 2.60 8.76 -4.13
CA GLY A 39 1.82 7.67 -4.71
C GLY A 39 0.40 7.61 -4.12
N SER A 40 -0.32 8.72 -4.17
CA SER A 40 -1.65 8.85 -3.55
C SER A 40 -2.74 7.98 -4.19
N GLY A 41 -2.48 7.45 -5.40
CA GLY A 41 -3.41 6.56 -6.10
C GLY A 41 -4.80 7.18 -6.23
N VAL A 42 -5.81 6.47 -5.77
CA VAL A 42 -7.23 6.91 -5.79
C VAL A 42 -7.62 7.84 -4.63
N GLY A 43 -6.67 8.39 -3.90
CA GLY A 43 -6.91 9.29 -2.77
C GLY A 43 -7.49 8.60 -1.52
N ALA A 44 -7.40 7.28 -1.44
CA ALA A 44 -7.97 6.52 -0.33
C ALA A 44 -7.25 6.80 1.00
N GLN A 45 -5.92 6.83 0.97
CA GLN A 45 -5.11 7.17 2.15
C GLN A 45 -5.24 8.67 2.47
N THR A 46 -5.28 9.54 1.45
CA THR A 46 -5.56 10.99 1.61
C THR A 46 -6.85 11.22 2.40
N ALA A 47 -7.92 10.53 2.04
CA ALA A 47 -9.21 10.64 2.73
C ALA A 47 -9.10 10.27 4.22
N ILE A 48 -8.36 9.21 4.55
CA ILE A 48 -8.13 8.78 5.92
C ILE A 48 -7.27 9.81 6.68
N LEU A 49 -6.18 10.29 6.09
CA LEU A 49 -5.31 11.32 6.66
C LEU A 49 -6.10 12.58 7.01
N LEU A 50 -6.89 13.09 6.08
CA LEU A 50 -7.70 14.29 6.27
C LEU A 50 -8.80 14.12 7.34
N ARG A 51 -9.37 12.92 7.46
CA ARG A 51 -10.37 12.60 8.48
C ARG A 51 -9.75 12.52 9.87
N ARG A 52 -8.57 11.88 9.97
CA ARG A 52 -7.88 11.67 11.26
C ARG A 52 -7.20 12.91 11.79
N PHE A 53 -6.68 13.76 10.91
CA PHE A 53 -5.92 14.97 11.26
C PHE A 53 -6.62 16.23 10.71
N PRO A 54 -7.59 16.81 11.45
CA PRO A 54 -8.45 17.87 10.93
C PRO A 54 -7.74 19.17 10.54
N ARG A 55 -6.53 19.43 11.04
CA ARG A 55 -5.72 20.61 10.70
C ARG A 55 -4.75 20.40 9.55
N LEU A 56 -4.63 19.17 9.08
CA LEU A 56 -3.66 18.77 8.06
C LEU A 56 -4.10 19.22 6.66
N PHE A 57 -3.15 19.71 5.87
CA PHE A 57 -3.24 19.83 4.43
C PHE A 57 -2.37 18.77 3.77
N VAL A 58 -2.88 18.06 2.76
CA VAL A 58 -2.17 16.98 2.07
C VAL A 58 -1.91 17.37 0.62
N THR A 59 -0.64 17.42 0.23
CA THR A 59 -0.22 17.50 -1.17
C THR A 59 -0.04 16.08 -1.69
N CYS A 60 -0.90 15.66 -2.60
CA CYS A 60 -0.91 14.33 -3.19
C CYS A 60 -0.02 14.30 -4.43
N VAL A 61 0.92 13.37 -4.52
CA VAL A 61 1.75 13.12 -5.71
C VAL A 61 1.30 11.82 -6.36
N GLU A 62 0.91 11.88 -7.63
CA GLU A 62 0.49 10.73 -8.42
C GLU A 62 0.89 10.91 -9.88
N ALA A 63 1.35 9.85 -10.54
CA ALA A 63 1.79 9.90 -11.93
C ALA A 63 0.70 9.57 -12.94
N SER A 64 -0.32 8.79 -12.55
CA SER A 64 -1.37 8.27 -13.43
C SER A 64 -2.56 9.20 -13.53
N ASP A 65 -2.89 9.66 -14.75
CA ASP A 65 -4.10 10.48 -15.00
C ASP A 65 -5.38 9.77 -14.56
N ALA A 66 -5.47 8.45 -14.75
CA ALA A 66 -6.65 7.67 -14.35
C ALA A 66 -6.82 7.64 -12.83
N GLN A 67 -5.72 7.52 -12.07
CA GLN A 67 -5.76 7.57 -10.62
C GLN A 67 -6.06 8.97 -10.10
N ILE A 68 -5.47 9.99 -10.70
CA ILE A 68 -5.76 11.40 -10.38
C ILE A 68 -7.25 11.72 -10.57
N ALA A 69 -7.85 11.30 -11.69
CA ALA A 69 -9.27 11.51 -11.93
C ALA A 69 -10.14 10.81 -10.88
N ALA A 70 -9.78 9.57 -10.51
CA ALA A 70 -10.49 8.81 -9.48
C ALA A 70 -10.32 9.44 -8.08
N ALA A 71 -9.12 9.90 -7.74
CA ALA A 71 -8.83 10.60 -6.49
C ALA A 71 -9.62 11.91 -6.39
N THR A 72 -9.64 12.71 -7.46
CA THR A 72 -10.39 13.96 -7.52
C THR A 72 -11.87 13.70 -7.25
N ALA A 73 -12.49 12.79 -8.00
CA ALA A 73 -13.92 12.45 -7.81
C ALA A 73 -14.21 11.93 -6.39
N HIS A 74 -13.30 11.12 -5.84
CA HIS A 74 -13.44 10.60 -4.47
C HIS A 74 -13.37 11.72 -3.43
N LEU A 75 -12.30 12.52 -3.45
CA LEU A 75 -12.05 13.54 -2.45
C LEU A 75 -13.04 14.70 -2.51
N GLU A 76 -13.51 15.09 -3.71
CA GLU A 76 -14.58 16.08 -3.88
C GLU A 76 -15.91 15.66 -3.25
N SER A 77 -16.18 14.33 -3.19
CA SER A 77 -17.36 13.79 -2.54
C SER A 77 -17.35 13.90 -1.02
N LEU A 78 -16.20 14.23 -0.41
CA LEU A 78 -15.98 14.23 1.03
C LEU A 78 -15.99 15.65 1.59
N PRO A 79 -17.04 16.08 2.32
CA PRO A 79 -17.15 17.45 2.83
C PRO A 79 -15.97 17.88 3.70
N TYR A 80 -15.39 16.96 4.48
CA TYR A 80 -14.26 17.24 5.35
C TYR A 80 -12.92 17.42 4.62
N ALA A 81 -12.82 16.99 3.35
CA ALA A 81 -11.62 17.14 2.53
C ALA A 81 -11.54 18.50 1.81
N LYS A 82 -12.66 19.19 1.68
CA LYS A 82 -12.77 20.42 0.89
C LYS A 82 -11.75 21.48 1.32
N GLY A 83 -10.91 21.92 0.37
CA GLY A 83 -9.90 22.96 0.57
C GLY A 83 -8.71 22.52 1.42
N ARG A 84 -8.53 21.20 1.64
CA ARG A 84 -7.47 20.65 2.50
C ARG A 84 -6.53 19.69 1.78
N TYR A 85 -6.61 19.61 0.46
CA TYR A 85 -5.70 18.83 -0.37
C TYR A 85 -5.46 19.52 -1.71
N GLU A 86 -4.40 19.13 -2.36
CA GLU A 86 -4.13 19.36 -3.78
C GLU A 86 -3.56 18.07 -4.39
N ILE A 87 -3.74 17.89 -5.70
CA ILE A 87 -3.20 16.73 -6.42
C ILE A 87 -2.25 17.24 -7.49
N CYS A 88 -1.00 16.78 -7.43
CA CYS A 88 0.07 17.12 -8.33
C CYS A 88 0.44 15.91 -9.18
N LYS A 89 0.37 16.06 -10.51
CA LYS A 89 0.84 15.02 -11.43
C LYS A 89 2.36 15.06 -11.51
N MET A 90 3.03 14.13 -10.85
CA MET A 90 4.49 14.03 -10.80
C MET A 90 4.95 12.57 -10.74
N ASP A 91 6.17 12.31 -11.21
CA ASP A 91 6.88 11.07 -10.91
C ASP A 91 7.50 11.18 -9.51
N ALA A 92 7.25 10.20 -8.65
CA ALA A 92 7.81 10.13 -7.31
C ALA A 92 9.35 10.15 -7.26
N GLN A 93 10.01 9.78 -8.36
CA GLN A 93 11.47 9.83 -8.51
C GLN A 93 12.00 11.23 -8.87
N HIS A 94 11.13 12.18 -9.23
CA HIS A 94 11.46 13.55 -9.63
C HIS A 94 10.35 14.50 -9.18
N LEU A 95 10.46 15.02 -7.96
CA LEU A 95 9.47 15.92 -7.39
C LEU A 95 9.79 17.38 -7.79
N ASP A 96 8.82 18.03 -8.45
CA ASP A 96 8.94 19.43 -8.86
C ASP A 96 8.53 20.38 -7.73
N PHE A 97 9.20 20.24 -6.58
CA PHE A 97 9.12 21.14 -5.45
C PHE A 97 10.52 21.68 -5.16
N GLU A 98 10.62 22.94 -4.77
CA GLU A 98 11.94 23.58 -4.51
C GLU A 98 12.71 22.90 -3.38
N GLY A 99 12.06 22.57 -2.29
CA GLY A 99 12.64 21.84 -1.16
C GLY A 99 12.25 22.44 0.18
N ALA A 100 12.34 21.62 1.22
CA ALA A 100 12.00 21.99 2.60
C ALA A 100 10.58 22.59 2.77
N ASP A 101 9.61 22.10 1.98
CA ASP A 101 8.24 22.62 1.94
C ASP A 101 7.29 21.92 2.93
N PHE A 102 7.59 20.67 3.29
CA PHE A 102 6.67 19.81 4.01
C PHE A 102 7.14 19.49 5.44
N ASP A 103 6.18 19.41 6.37
CA ASP A 103 6.39 19.04 7.77
C ASP A 103 6.47 17.53 7.96
N GLY A 104 6.05 16.75 6.95
CA GLY A 104 6.09 15.31 6.96
C GLY A 104 5.74 14.69 5.60
N ALA A 105 5.96 13.38 5.49
CA ALA A 105 5.59 12.60 4.32
C ALA A 105 4.92 11.28 4.71
N PHE A 106 4.01 10.83 3.87
CA PHE A 106 3.34 9.54 3.98
C PHE A 106 3.47 8.75 2.68
N LEU A 107 3.96 7.52 2.78
CA LEU A 107 4.08 6.58 1.67
C LEU A 107 3.38 5.27 2.07
N CYS A 108 2.53 4.75 1.20
CA CYS A 108 1.80 3.53 1.50
C CYS A 108 1.65 2.67 0.26
N TRP A 109 2.40 1.56 0.21
CA TRP A 109 2.40 0.59 -0.90
C TRP A 109 2.74 1.22 -2.26
N ILE A 110 3.79 2.03 -2.30
CA ILE A 110 4.32 2.65 -3.52
C ILE A 110 5.70 2.11 -3.87
N LEU A 111 6.60 1.93 -2.89
CA LEU A 111 7.99 1.58 -3.16
C LEU A 111 8.13 0.19 -3.80
N GLU A 112 7.17 -0.70 -3.53
CA GLU A 112 7.10 -2.02 -4.17
C GLU A 112 6.88 -1.97 -5.70
N HIS A 113 6.43 -0.82 -6.24
CA HIS A 113 6.07 -0.65 -7.64
C HIS A 113 7.08 0.16 -8.46
N VAL A 114 8.04 0.81 -7.81
CA VAL A 114 9.00 1.68 -8.47
C VAL A 114 10.33 0.99 -8.74
N LYS A 115 11.02 1.39 -9.82
CA LYS A 115 12.32 0.81 -10.19
C LYS A 115 13.44 1.22 -9.23
N ASP A 116 13.39 2.43 -8.70
CA ASP A 116 14.40 2.98 -7.79
C ASP A 116 13.73 3.55 -6.54
N PRO A 117 13.45 2.71 -5.53
CA PRO A 117 12.89 3.15 -4.26
C PRO A 117 13.83 4.07 -3.47
N GLY A 118 15.16 3.93 -3.66
CA GLY A 118 16.14 4.82 -3.06
C GLY A 118 15.98 6.25 -3.59
N ARG A 119 15.77 6.41 -4.89
CA ARG A 119 15.53 7.71 -5.50
C ARG A 119 14.24 8.36 -4.99
N VAL A 120 13.16 7.60 -4.87
CA VAL A 120 11.90 8.10 -4.29
C VAL A 120 12.12 8.62 -2.87
N LEU A 121 12.82 7.86 -2.02
CA LEU A 121 13.11 8.26 -0.65
C LEU A 121 14.05 9.47 -0.60
N SER A 122 15.03 9.55 -1.50
CA SER A 122 15.92 10.72 -1.62
C SER A 122 15.15 11.99 -1.99
N GLU A 123 14.27 11.94 -2.99
CA GLU A 123 13.42 13.07 -3.39
C GLU A 123 12.43 13.45 -2.27
N THR A 124 11.81 12.45 -1.63
CA THR A 124 10.95 12.68 -0.46
C THR A 124 11.74 13.44 0.63
N ARG A 125 12.96 13.00 0.95
CA ARG A 125 13.79 13.68 1.94
C ARG A 125 14.14 15.12 1.54
N ARG A 126 14.44 15.37 0.26
CA ARG A 126 14.80 16.68 -0.26
C ARG A 126 13.70 17.73 -0.06
N VAL A 127 12.44 17.33 -0.19
CA VAL A 127 11.30 18.24 -0.08
C VAL A 127 10.82 18.43 1.37
N LEU A 128 11.33 17.62 2.30
CA LEU A 128 11.00 17.71 3.71
C LEU A 128 11.90 18.70 4.45
N ARG A 129 11.34 19.39 5.43
CA ARG A 129 12.09 20.25 6.36
C ARG A 129 13.00 19.43 7.27
N PRO A 130 14.12 20.01 7.75
CA PRO A 130 14.89 19.39 8.83
C PRO A 130 13.99 19.04 10.03
N GLY A 131 14.14 17.83 10.56
CA GLY A 131 13.31 17.31 11.64
C GLY A 131 11.94 16.77 11.22
N ALA A 132 11.52 16.96 9.97
CA ALA A 132 10.25 16.43 9.47
C ALA A 132 10.22 14.90 9.53
N GLN A 133 9.04 14.36 9.84
CA GLN A 133 8.85 12.91 9.92
C GLN A 133 8.44 12.31 8.57
N VAL A 134 8.87 11.09 8.31
CA VAL A 134 8.36 10.25 7.23
C VAL A 134 7.78 8.97 7.80
N VAL A 135 6.63 8.56 7.27
CA VAL A 135 6.03 7.25 7.56
C VAL A 135 5.87 6.48 6.24
N VAL A 136 6.42 5.28 6.22
CA VAL A 136 6.42 4.40 5.04
C VAL A 136 5.80 3.06 5.42
N ASN A 137 4.83 2.59 4.64
CA ASN A 137 4.21 1.26 4.81
C ASN A 137 4.46 0.45 3.54
N GLU A 138 5.09 -0.73 3.67
CA GLU A 138 5.44 -1.55 2.52
C GLU A 138 5.27 -3.04 2.77
N VAL A 139 4.98 -3.74 1.69
CA VAL A 139 4.65 -5.17 1.66
C VAL A 139 5.80 -6.07 2.11
N MET A 140 5.44 -7.19 2.74
CA MET A 140 6.32 -8.31 3.07
C MET A 140 5.65 -9.60 2.59
N ASN A 141 5.57 -9.77 1.27
CA ASN A 141 4.74 -10.81 0.64
C ASN A 141 5.15 -12.24 1.01
N SER A 142 6.39 -12.45 1.47
CA SER A 142 6.84 -13.75 2.00
C SER A 142 6.18 -14.15 3.32
N SER A 143 5.45 -13.25 3.97
CA SER A 143 4.77 -13.51 5.24
C SER A 143 3.38 -14.12 5.11
N PHE A 144 2.84 -14.22 3.90
CA PHE A 144 1.50 -14.72 3.65
C PHE A 144 1.33 -16.19 4.08
N PHE A 145 0.22 -16.49 4.77
CA PHE A 145 -0.14 -17.84 5.17
C PHE A 145 -1.67 -18.01 5.23
N LEU A 146 -2.13 -19.18 4.81
CA LEU A 146 -3.51 -19.63 4.96
C LEU A 146 -3.56 -21.05 5.55
N GLU A 147 -4.53 -21.27 6.43
CA GLU A 147 -4.98 -22.60 6.86
C GLU A 147 -6.46 -22.77 6.47
N PRO A 148 -6.89 -23.90 5.87
CA PRO A 148 -6.09 -25.10 5.49
C PRO A 148 -5.02 -24.78 4.43
N TYR A 149 -3.96 -25.58 4.40
CA TYR A 149 -2.91 -25.49 3.40
C TYR A 149 -3.49 -25.58 1.98
N SER A 150 -3.22 -24.57 1.16
CA SER A 150 -3.87 -24.34 -0.12
C SER A 150 -2.81 -24.22 -1.24
N PRO A 151 -2.37 -25.35 -1.82
CA PRO A 151 -1.22 -25.37 -2.73
C PRO A 151 -1.44 -24.60 -4.04
N ALA A 152 -2.68 -24.48 -4.54
CA ALA A 152 -2.97 -23.69 -5.74
C ALA A 152 -2.89 -22.20 -5.43
N ILE A 153 -3.42 -21.73 -4.29
CA ILE A 153 -3.27 -20.36 -3.82
C ILE A 153 -1.79 -20.02 -3.65
N TRP A 154 -0.98 -20.92 -3.05
CA TRP A 154 0.45 -20.72 -2.90
C TRP A 154 1.19 -20.63 -4.24
N ARG A 155 0.91 -21.50 -5.19
CA ARG A 155 1.51 -21.45 -6.52
C ARG A 155 1.16 -20.15 -7.24
N TYR A 156 -0.11 -19.74 -7.15
CA TYR A 156 -0.55 -18.47 -7.73
C TYR A 156 0.16 -17.28 -7.07
N TRP A 157 0.25 -17.26 -5.75
CA TRP A 157 0.93 -16.22 -4.99
C TRP A 157 2.41 -16.10 -5.34
N MET A 158 3.09 -17.24 -5.51
CA MET A 158 4.49 -17.23 -5.97
C MET A 158 4.63 -16.69 -7.39
N ALA A 159 3.74 -17.07 -8.30
CA ALA A 159 3.73 -16.53 -9.66
C ALA A 159 3.48 -15.01 -9.68
N PHE A 160 2.56 -14.53 -8.84
CA PHE A 160 2.29 -13.10 -8.65
C PHE A 160 3.55 -12.33 -8.18
N ASN A 161 4.23 -12.82 -7.16
CA ASN A 161 5.44 -12.19 -6.63
C ASN A 161 6.59 -12.23 -7.65
N ASN A 162 6.80 -13.35 -8.33
CA ASN A 162 7.81 -13.47 -9.37
C ASN A 162 7.54 -12.49 -10.52
N TYR A 163 6.29 -12.42 -10.98
CA TYR A 163 5.91 -11.47 -12.03
C TYR A 163 6.16 -10.02 -11.62
N GLN A 164 5.84 -9.64 -10.38
CA GLN A 164 6.13 -8.31 -9.85
C GLN A 164 7.64 -8.02 -9.86
N HIS A 165 8.43 -8.96 -9.36
CA HIS A 165 9.89 -8.87 -9.33
C HIS A 165 10.50 -8.75 -10.75
N ASP A 166 10.05 -9.58 -11.68
CA ASP A 166 10.54 -9.59 -13.07
C ASP A 166 10.20 -8.29 -13.82
N ASN A 167 9.18 -7.58 -13.38
CA ASN A 167 8.78 -6.26 -13.89
C ASN A 167 9.35 -5.09 -13.05
N ALA A 168 10.49 -5.32 -12.39
CA ALA A 168 11.24 -4.34 -11.61
C ALA A 168 10.50 -3.76 -10.39
N GLY A 169 9.50 -4.47 -9.86
CA GLY A 169 8.93 -4.23 -8.53
C GLY A 169 9.66 -5.04 -7.46
N ASP A 170 9.34 -4.80 -6.20
CA ASP A 170 9.95 -5.53 -5.08
C ASP A 170 8.88 -5.98 -4.06
N PRO A 171 8.35 -7.22 -4.20
CA PRO A 171 7.31 -7.74 -3.30
C PRO A 171 7.77 -7.96 -1.85
N PHE A 172 9.05 -7.71 -1.55
CA PHE A 172 9.65 -7.93 -0.23
C PHE A 172 10.29 -6.66 0.33
N ILE A 173 9.99 -5.50 -0.25
CA ILE A 173 10.66 -4.23 0.05
C ILE A 173 10.49 -3.81 1.51
N GLY A 174 9.40 -4.18 2.15
CA GLY A 174 9.16 -3.91 3.57
C GLY A 174 10.30 -4.37 4.48
N ALA A 175 10.90 -5.53 4.19
CA ALA A 175 12.05 -6.04 4.93
C ALA A 175 13.31 -5.16 4.80
N LYS A 176 13.37 -4.32 3.77
CA LYS A 176 14.55 -3.51 3.42
C LYS A 176 14.43 -2.06 3.87
N LEU A 177 13.26 -1.61 4.36
CA LEU A 177 12.96 -0.20 4.66
C LEU A 177 13.99 0.45 5.58
N GLY A 178 14.42 -0.23 6.64
CA GLY A 178 15.41 0.31 7.56
C GLY A 178 16.73 0.66 6.87
N ASN A 179 17.25 -0.24 6.02
CA ASN A 179 18.47 0.00 5.27
C ASN A 179 18.28 1.07 4.18
N LEU A 180 17.15 1.06 3.48
CA LEU A 180 16.83 2.07 2.46
C LEU A 180 16.80 3.48 3.06
N LEU A 181 16.11 3.66 4.17
CA LEU A 181 16.04 4.95 4.87
C LEU A 181 17.42 5.39 5.39
N LEU A 182 18.19 4.46 5.96
CA LEU A 182 19.54 4.74 6.45
C LEU A 182 20.47 5.22 5.32
N GLN A 183 20.45 4.53 4.18
CA GLN A 183 21.23 4.88 2.99
C GLN A 183 20.87 6.27 2.43
N GLN A 184 19.61 6.69 2.56
CA GLN A 184 19.17 8.02 2.14
C GLN A 184 19.38 9.10 3.22
N GLY A 185 20.05 8.78 4.33
CA GLY A 185 20.44 9.74 5.37
C GLY A 185 19.32 10.16 6.30
N TYR A 186 18.26 9.36 6.41
CA TYR A 186 17.25 9.53 7.46
C TYR A 186 17.81 9.11 8.82
N ARG A 187 17.24 9.66 9.89
CA ARG A 187 17.63 9.39 11.28
C ARG A 187 16.44 8.94 12.10
N ASN A 188 16.69 8.45 13.32
CA ASN A 188 15.68 7.98 14.26
C ASN A 188 14.73 6.95 13.61
N ILE A 189 15.31 6.03 12.84
CA ILE A 189 14.58 5.04 12.08
C ILE A 189 14.03 3.97 13.04
N ASP A 190 12.71 3.83 13.07
CA ASP A 190 11.99 2.79 13.80
C ASP A 190 11.18 1.95 12.79
N THR A 191 11.40 0.64 12.78
CA THR A 191 10.70 -0.28 11.89
C THR A 191 9.84 -1.24 12.70
N ARG A 192 8.56 -1.39 12.33
CA ARG A 192 7.59 -2.23 13.02
C ARG A 192 6.89 -3.17 12.05
N VAL A 193 6.85 -4.44 12.42
CA VAL A 193 6.01 -5.41 11.70
C VAL A 193 4.55 -5.21 12.10
N LYS A 194 3.70 -4.98 11.12
CA LYS A 194 2.25 -4.86 11.27
C LYS A 194 1.61 -6.17 10.83
N ILE A 195 0.80 -6.77 11.67
CA ILE A 195 0.29 -8.13 11.49
C ILE A 195 -1.22 -8.12 11.31
N LEU A 196 -1.68 -8.75 10.25
CA LEU A 196 -3.04 -9.18 9.99
C LEU A 196 -3.13 -10.67 10.34
N HIS A 197 -3.64 -11.00 11.52
CA HIS A 197 -3.79 -12.38 11.97
C HIS A 197 -5.23 -12.60 12.43
N TYR A 198 -5.98 -13.36 11.66
CA TYR A 198 -7.40 -13.61 11.89
C TYR A 198 -7.72 -15.11 11.86
N ASP A 199 -8.34 -15.58 12.92
CA ASP A 199 -8.83 -16.95 13.10
C ASP A 199 -10.28 -16.95 13.63
N ASN A 200 -10.71 -18.03 14.25
CA ASN A 200 -12.06 -18.15 14.79
C ASN A 200 -12.39 -17.22 15.96
N ARG A 201 -11.40 -16.57 16.56
CA ARG A 201 -11.64 -15.53 17.57
C ARG A 201 -12.19 -14.25 16.93
N GLN A 202 -11.96 -14.06 15.61
CA GLN A 202 -12.42 -12.91 14.83
C GLN A 202 -12.99 -13.36 13.46
N PRO A 203 -14.10 -14.14 13.45
CA PRO A 203 -14.57 -14.83 12.24
C PRO A 203 -14.99 -13.88 11.11
N ASN A 204 -15.49 -12.68 11.44
CA ASN A 204 -15.88 -11.69 10.45
C ASN A 204 -14.63 -11.08 9.76
N ARG A 205 -13.63 -10.67 10.56
CA ARG A 205 -12.36 -10.15 10.05
C ARG A 205 -11.61 -11.18 9.22
N ARG A 206 -11.63 -12.43 9.64
CA ARG A 206 -11.07 -13.54 8.88
C ARG A 206 -11.71 -13.67 7.50
N ARG A 207 -13.04 -13.71 7.42
CA ARG A 207 -13.76 -13.78 6.14
C ARG A 207 -13.48 -12.58 5.25
N GLU A 208 -13.46 -11.38 5.83
CA GLU A 208 -13.12 -10.15 5.13
C GLU A 208 -11.71 -10.21 4.55
N ALA A 209 -10.72 -10.67 5.32
CA ALA A 209 -9.33 -10.80 4.89
C ALA A 209 -9.16 -11.83 3.76
N ILE A 210 -9.81 -12.99 3.87
CA ILE A 210 -9.76 -14.04 2.84
C ILE A 210 -10.39 -13.53 1.54
N ARG A 211 -11.54 -12.87 1.61
CA ARG A 211 -12.20 -12.26 0.44
C ARG A 211 -11.33 -11.19 -0.21
N TYR A 212 -10.81 -10.26 0.59
CA TYR A 212 -9.89 -9.22 0.12
C TYR A 212 -8.69 -9.84 -0.60
N TRP A 213 -8.10 -10.90 -0.03
CA TRP A 213 -6.94 -11.57 -0.64
C TRP A 213 -7.29 -12.25 -1.97
N LYS A 214 -8.45 -12.86 -2.05
CA LYS A 214 -8.97 -13.42 -3.29
C LYS A 214 -9.12 -12.34 -4.37
N GLU A 215 -9.71 -11.20 -4.04
CA GLU A 215 -9.85 -10.06 -4.96
C GLU A 215 -8.49 -9.50 -5.40
N LEU A 216 -7.53 -9.42 -4.48
CA LEU A 216 -6.15 -9.02 -4.78
C LEU A 216 -5.50 -9.96 -5.82
N LEU A 217 -5.60 -11.26 -5.64
CA LEU A 217 -5.04 -12.22 -6.59
C LEU A 217 -5.74 -12.12 -7.95
N HIS A 218 -7.06 -11.99 -7.97
CA HIS A 218 -7.81 -11.82 -9.21
C HIS A 218 -7.47 -10.54 -9.98
N SER A 219 -7.05 -9.47 -9.31
CA SER A 219 -6.71 -8.20 -9.97
C SER A 219 -5.50 -8.31 -10.91
N ALA A 220 -4.64 -9.30 -10.71
CA ALA A 220 -3.48 -9.56 -11.56
C ALA A 220 -3.71 -10.68 -12.60
N LYS A 221 -4.88 -11.35 -12.57
CA LYS A 221 -5.15 -12.55 -13.34
C LYS A 221 -4.83 -12.42 -14.82
N ASP A 222 -5.38 -11.40 -15.48
CA ASP A 222 -5.24 -11.26 -16.93
C ASP A 222 -3.79 -11.00 -17.34
N GLN A 223 -3.05 -10.24 -16.56
CA GLN A 223 -1.63 -9.96 -16.79
C GLN A 223 -0.77 -11.22 -16.61
N LEU A 224 -1.04 -12.02 -15.58
CA LEU A 224 -0.32 -13.26 -15.32
C LEU A 224 -0.61 -14.32 -16.40
N LEU A 225 -1.84 -14.44 -16.89
CA LEU A 225 -2.22 -15.30 -18.01
C LEU A 225 -1.54 -14.85 -19.31
N GLN A 226 -1.58 -13.55 -19.62
CA GLN A 226 -0.93 -12.98 -20.79
C GLN A 226 0.58 -13.20 -20.79
N ALA A 227 1.21 -13.08 -19.62
CA ALA A 227 2.63 -13.35 -19.42
C ALA A 227 2.98 -14.85 -19.38
N LYS A 228 1.98 -15.72 -19.42
CA LYS A 228 2.14 -17.19 -19.24
C LYS A 228 2.81 -17.59 -17.93
N SER A 229 2.68 -16.75 -16.92
CA SER A 229 3.15 -17.03 -15.55
C SER A 229 2.23 -18.00 -14.81
N ILE A 230 0.97 -18.10 -15.24
CA ILE A 230 -0.05 -19.04 -14.77
C ILE A 230 -0.88 -19.56 -15.94
N GLU A 231 -1.63 -20.62 -15.69
CA GLU A 231 -2.62 -21.20 -16.59
C GLU A 231 -4.04 -21.12 -16.01
N ASP A 232 -5.08 -21.18 -16.85
CA ASP A 232 -6.49 -21.11 -16.43
C ASP A 232 -6.86 -22.17 -15.39
N ASP A 233 -6.26 -23.36 -15.46
CA ASP A 233 -6.52 -24.44 -14.51
C ASP A 233 -5.98 -24.12 -13.11
N LEU A 234 -4.88 -23.35 -13.01
CA LEU A 234 -4.40 -22.86 -11.73
C LEU A 234 -5.39 -21.84 -11.12
N VAL A 235 -5.97 -20.97 -11.96
CA VAL A 235 -6.99 -19.99 -11.50
C VAL A 235 -8.22 -20.71 -10.95
N LYS A 236 -8.73 -21.73 -11.68
CA LYS A 236 -9.88 -22.54 -11.22
C LYS A 236 -9.58 -23.25 -9.91
N SER A 237 -8.39 -23.83 -9.78
CA SER A 237 -7.95 -24.53 -8.58
C SER A 237 -7.81 -23.56 -7.38
N MET A 238 -7.26 -22.36 -7.61
CA MET A 238 -7.19 -21.30 -6.61
C MET A 238 -8.59 -20.89 -6.12
N ASP A 239 -9.54 -20.71 -7.05
CA ASP A 239 -10.92 -20.35 -6.70
C ASP A 239 -11.61 -21.45 -5.88
N GLU A 240 -11.37 -22.71 -6.18
CA GLU A 240 -11.87 -23.84 -5.41
C GLU A 240 -11.26 -23.86 -4.01
N GLU A 241 -9.96 -23.69 -3.88
CA GLU A 241 -9.29 -23.63 -2.58
C GLU A 241 -9.78 -22.46 -1.73
N PHE A 242 -10.02 -21.26 -2.32
CA PHE A 242 -10.62 -20.15 -1.58
C PHE A 242 -12.01 -20.49 -1.04
N ARG A 243 -12.85 -21.20 -1.80
CA ARG A 243 -14.16 -21.66 -1.31
C ARG A 243 -14.00 -22.63 -0.14
N GLN A 244 -13.02 -23.52 -0.20
CA GLN A 244 -12.73 -24.47 0.89
C GLN A 244 -12.22 -23.75 2.13
N VAL A 245 -11.30 -22.78 1.98
CA VAL A 245 -10.79 -21.96 3.09
C VAL A 245 -11.91 -21.14 3.74
N GLU A 246 -12.78 -20.52 2.94
CA GLU A 246 -13.92 -19.75 3.46
C GLU A 246 -14.89 -20.62 4.28
N ALA A 247 -15.10 -21.88 3.85
CA ALA A 247 -15.98 -22.83 4.52
C ALA A 247 -15.33 -23.53 5.73
N ALA A 248 -14.01 -23.53 5.82
CA ALA A 248 -13.30 -24.26 6.86
C ALA A 248 -13.53 -23.64 8.25
N PRO A 249 -13.96 -24.44 9.24
CA PRO A 249 -14.25 -23.92 10.58
C PRO A 249 -13.00 -23.43 11.31
N ASN A 250 -11.83 -23.97 10.98
CA ASN A 250 -10.55 -23.64 11.61
C ASN A 250 -9.64 -22.82 10.68
N ALA A 251 -10.19 -22.12 9.69
CA ALA A 251 -9.40 -21.30 8.80
C ALA A 251 -8.60 -20.23 9.56
N VAL A 252 -7.39 -19.99 9.09
CA VAL A 252 -6.51 -18.91 9.57
C VAL A 252 -6.03 -18.08 8.38
N PHE A 253 -6.08 -16.78 8.52
CA PHE A 253 -5.45 -15.83 7.63
C PHE A 253 -4.31 -15.15 8.37
N PHE A 254 -3.13 -15.14 7.77
CA PHE A 254 -1.99 -14.39 8.28
C PHE A 254 -1.27 -13.64 7.15
N TYR A 255 -0.98 -12.38 7.39
CA TYR A 255 -0.14 -11.56 6.54
C TYR A 255 0.54 -10.48 7.39
N ALA A 256 1.77 -10.13 7.05
CA ALA A 256 2.46 -9.01 7.67
C ALA A 256 3.02 -8.05 6.63
N PHE A 257 3.05 -6.77 6.98
CA PHE A 257 3.74 -5.72 6.26
C PHE A 257 4.64 -4.95 7.22
N VAL A 258 5.51 -4.10 6.70
CA VAL A 258 6.43 -3.32 7.55
C VAL A 258 6.06 -1.85 7.46
N GLN A 259 5.94 -1.21 8.60
CA GLN A 259 5.88 0.23 8.74
C GLN A 259 7.22 0.74 9.26
N ALA A 260 7.75 1.74 8.60
CA ALA A 260 8.91 2.49 9.08
C ALA A 260 8.50 3.93 9.39
N ALA A 261 9.00 4.45 10.51
CA ALA A 261 8.97 5.87 10.84
C ALA A 261 10.41 6.37 10.94
N ALA A 262 10.69 7.55 10.40
CA ALA A 262 12.02 8.15 10.45
C ALA A 262 11.93 9.67 10.40
N GLN A 263 13.07 10.36 10.56
CA GLN A 263 13.15 11.82 10.52
C GLN A 263 14.24 12.29 9.57
N VAL A 264 14.02 13.44 8.97
CA VAL A 264 15.06 14.18 8.23
C VAL A 264 16.05 14.75 9.23
N GLY A 265 17.33 14.47 9.03
CA GLY A 265 18.42 14.98 9.88
C GLY A 265 18.85 16.39 9.53
#